data_ae8e7b47778d82475ef4f1d585e7a8c5
#
_entry.id   ae8e7b47778d82475ef4f1d585e7a8c5
#
_cell.length_a   1.000
_cell.length_b   1.000
_cell.length_c   1.000
_cell.angle_alpha   90.00
_cell.angle_beta   90.00
_cell.angle_gamma   90.00
#
_symmetry.space_group_name_H-M   'P 1'
#
loop_
_entity.id
_entity.type
_entity.pdbx_description
1 polymer ?
#
loop_
_entity_poly.entity_id
_entity_poly.type
_entity_poly.pdbx_seq_one_letter_code
_entity_poly.pdbx_strand_id
1 'polypeptide(L)'
;MGIDNFLIYTNGCEDGTSEILDHLQELGVLQHRNNDDWKGNSPQQYALNQSLEEPVIKNAEWIIHIDVDEFMNVRCGNGTVQEFIAAVPDATNVAMTWRLFGHNGVTKLSDEFVIDQFVTCAPKFCPKPHTVWGVKTMFKNIGAYEKISCHRPNKLDEAFENKVKWGNGSGKDMTKDVAKNGWRSSKNNVGYDLLQLNHHALRSAASFLIKRQRGR
;
A
#
# COMPACT_ATOMS: atom_id res chain seq x y z
N MET A 1 1.10 -10.83 -11.57
CA MET A 1 0.11 -10.19 -10.67
C MET A 1 -0.84 -9.24 -11.43
N GLY A 2 -0.49 -8.77 -12.63
CA GLY A 2 -1.37 -7.94 -13.48
C GLY A 2 -1.45 -6.47 -13.08
N ILE A 3 -0.37 -5.92 -12.54
CA ILE A 3 -0.16 -4.50 -12.35
C ILE A 3 0.77 -4.03 -13.47
N ASP A 4 0.32 -3.07 -14.26
CA ASP A 4 0.98 -2.69 -15.50
C ASP A 4 1.84 -1.43 -15.39
N ASN A 5 1.56 -0.58 -14.40
CA ASN A 5 2.24 0.69 -14.24
C ASN A 5 2.73 0.90 -12.80
N PHE A 6 3.95 1.39 -12.68
CA PHE A 6 4.57 1.73 -11.41
C PHE A 6 5.09 3.16 -11.47
N LEU A 7 4.72 3.97 -10.48
CA LEU A 7 5.27 5.30 -10.26
C LEU A 7 5.92 5.34 -8.88
N ILE A 8 7.23 5.58 -8.85
CA ILE A 8 8.03 5.55 -7.62
C ILE A 8 8.63 6.92 -7.37
N TYR A 9 8.46 7.42 -6.16
CA TYR A 9 9.11 8.61 -5.66
C TYR A 9 10.19 8.24 -4.66
N THR A 10 11.39 8.80 -4.82
CA THR A 10 12.49 8.68 -3.85
C THR A 10 12.77 10.01 -3.17
N ASN A 11 13.36 9.94 -1.99
CA ASN A 11 13.74 11.12 -1.22
C ASN A 11 15.00 10.82 -0.40
N GLY A 12 16.07 11.58 -0.63
CA GLY A 12 17.33 11.49 0.10
C GLY A 12 17.99 10.11 0.02
N CYS A 13 18.03 9.48 -1.15
CA CYS A 13 18.67 8.19 -1.36
C CYS A 13 20.19 8.38 -1.55
N GLU A 14 21.00 7.68 -0.74
CA GLU A 14 22.47 7.70 -0.78
C GLU A 14 23.04 6.27 -0.95
N ASP A 15 22.22 5.30 -1.31
CA ASP A 15 22.55 3.86 -1.31
C ASP A 15 22.45 3.21 -2.71
N GLY A 16 22.37 4.02 -3.77
CA GLY A 16 22.23 3.55 -5.14
C GLY A 16 20.77 3.24 -5.56
N THR A 17 19.79 3.49 -4.68
CA THR A 17 18.37 3.24 -4.99
C THR A 17 17.90 4.09 -6.19
N SER A 18 18.29 5.37 -6.24
CA SER A 18 17.87 6.26 -7.33
C SER A 18 18.43 5.81 -8.67
N GLU A 19 19.69 5.42 -8.72
CA GLU A 19 20.37 4.94 -9.93
C GLU A 19 19.73 3.64 -10.47
N ILE A 20 19.35 2.73 -9.58
CA ILE A 20 18.64 1.49 -9.96
C ILE A 20 17.27 1.84 -10.56
N LEU A 21 16.53 2.76 -9.95
CA LEU A 21 15.21 3.14 -10.42
C LEU A 21 15.26 3.92 -11.76
N ASP A 22 16.26 4.77 -11.93
CA ASP A 22 16.51 5.47 -13.21
C ASP A 22 16.79 4.47 -14.34
N HIS A 23 17.63 3.47 -14.06
CA HIS A 23 17.89 2.41 -15.04
C HIS A 23 16.64 1.57 -15.37
N LEU A 24 15.81 1.24 -14.37
CA LEU A 24 14.53 0.56 -14.61
C LEU A 24 13.55 1.43 -15.40
N GLN A 25 13.58 2.75 -15.22
CA GLN A 25 12.80 3.69 -16.03
C GLN A 25 13.29 3.71 -17.48
N GLU A 26 14.60 3.73 -17.73
CA GLU A 26 15.17 3.62 -19.09
C GLU A 26 14.73 2.34 -19.80
N LEU A 27 14.60 1.24 -19.05
CA LEU A 27 14.09 -0.04 -19.55
C LEU A 27 12.55 -0.07 -19.71
N GLY A 28 11.85 1.01 -19.34
CA GLY A 28 10.39 1.08 -19.46
C GLY A 28 9.62 0.24 -18.42
N VAL A 29 10.27 -0.21 -17.34
CA VAL A 29 9.67 -1.05 -16.30
C VAL A 29 8.80 -0.23 -15.35
N LEU A 30 9.23 1.00 -15.03
CA LEU A 30 8.57 1.90 -14.09
C LEU A 30 8.79 3.37 -14.46
N GLN A 31 8.15 4.27 -13.73
CA GLN A 31 8.45 5.69 -13.75
C GLN A 31 9.02 6.11 -12.41
N HIS A 32 10.17 6.79 -12.42
CA HIS A 32 10.85 7.30 -11.22
C HIS A 32 10.79 8.82 -11.16
N ARG A 33 10.60 9.36 -9.97
CA ARG A 33 10.63 10.80 -9.68
C ARG A 33 11.46 11.05 -8.43
N ASN A 34 12.48 11.88 -8.54
CA ASN A 34 13.19 12.42 -7.38
C ASN A 34 12.29 13.44 -6.66
N ASN A 35 12.22 13.35 -5.35
CA ASN A 35 11.40 14.19 -4.47
C ASN A 35 12.26 14.90 -3.40
N ASP A 36 13.54 15.15 -3.67
CA ASP A 36 14.44 15.79 -2.69
C ASP A 36 14.03 17.24 -2.40
N ASP A 37 13.47 17.93 -3.39
CA ASP A 37 12.99 19.32 -3.26
C ASP A 37 11.59 19.42 -2.66
N TRP A 38 11.12 18.39 -1.93
CA TRP A 38 9.80 18.38 -1.33
C TRP A 38 9.56 19.58 -0.39
N LYS A 39 8.29 20.01 -0.30
CA LYS A 39 7.85 21.13 0.53
C LYS A 39 6.72 20.73 1.46
N GLY A 40 6.60 21.40 2.58
CA GLY A 40 5.55 21.17 3.56
C GLY A 40 6.02 20.28 4.73
N ASN A 41 5.12 19.46 5.27
CA ASN A 41 5.36 18.73 6.53
C ASN A 41 5.74 17.26 6.35
N SER A 42 5.68 16.72 5.13
CA SER A 42 5.96 15.31 4.86
C SER A 42 6.36 15.09 3.41
N PRO A 43 7.54 14.51 3.14
CA PRO A 43 7.96 14.16 1.79
C PRO A 43 6.98 13.19 1.13
N GLN A 44 6.46 12.20 1.86
CA GLN A 44 5.48 11.26 1.36
C GLN A 44 4.18 11.93 0.91
N GLN A 45 3.62 12.84 1.72
CA GLN A 45 2.38 13.52 1.34
C GLN A 45 2.61 14.50 0.18
N TYR A 46 3.80 15.10 0.10
CA TYR A 46 4.17 15.93 -1.04
C TYR A 46 4.21 15.11 -2.34
N ALA A 47 4.90 13.97 -2.33
CA ALA A 47 4.94 13.04 -3.46
C ALA A 47 3.53 12.58 -3.89
N LEU A 48 2.67 12.22 -2.94
CA LEU A 48 1.28 11.83 -3.21
C LEU A 48 0.45 12.97 -3.83
N ASN A 49 0.69 14.20 -3.45
CA ASN A 49 0.04 15.35 -4.07
C ASN A 49 0.53 15.57 -5.52
N GLN A 50 1.85 15.43 -5.75
CA GLN A 50 2.43 15.53 -7.10
C GLN A 50 1.96 14.40 -8.00
N SER A 51 1.79 13.20 -7.47
CA SER A 51 1.37 12.03 -8.24
C SER A 51 0.01 12.21 -8.93
N LEU A 52 -0.88 13.04 -8.39
CA LEU A 52 -2.18 13.34 -9.00
C LEU A 52 -2.05 14.04 -10.36
N GLU A 53 -0.94 14.72 -10.61
CA GLU A 53 -0.68 15.40 -11.88
C GLU A 53 -0.05 14.47 -12.93
N GLU A 54 0.45 13.32 -12.53
CA GLU A 54 1.10 12.37 -13.43
C GLU A 54 0.11 11.70 -14.38
N PRO A 55 0.40 11.64 -15.70
CA PRO A 55 -0.47 11.00 -16.68
C PRO A 55 -0.78 9.54 -16.36
N VAL A 56 0.17 8.80 -15.79
CA VAL A 56 -0.01 7.40 -15.41
C VAL A 56 -1.07 7.24 -14.32
N ILE A 57 -1.19 8.19 -13.42
CA ILE A 57 -2.23 8.20 -12.37
C ILE A 57 -3.57 8.68 -12.95
N LYS A 58 -3.56 9.75 -13.75
CA LYS A 58 -4.79 10.30 -14.37
C LYS A 58 -5.49 9.27 -15.27
N ASN A 59 -4.73 8.42 -15.95
CA ASN A 59 -5.24 7.43 -16.89
C ASN A 59 -5.44 6.03 -16.30
N ALA A 60 -5.04 5.81 -15.04
CA ALA A 60 -5.22 4.52 -14.37
C ALA A 60 -6.70 4.23 -14.11
N GLU A 61 -7.14 2.99 -14.31
CA GLU A 61 -8.48 2.55 -13.90
C GLU A 61 -8.55 2.34 -12.38
N TRP A 62 -7.50 1.72 -11.81
CA TRP A 62 -7.36 1.50 -10.38
C TRP A 62 -6.03 2.06 -9.89
N ILE A 63 -6.03 2.63 -8.70
CA ILE A 63 -4.86 3.21 -8.07
C ILE A 63 -4.61 2.52 -6.73
N ILE A 64 -3.35 2.19 -6.46
CA ILE A 64 -2.89 1.63 -5.21
C ILE A 64 -1.68 2.44 -4.75
N HIS A 65 -1.70 2.95 -3.53
CA HIS A 65 -0.50 3.46 -2.86
C HIS A 65 -0.05 2.46 -1.80
N ILE A 66 1.17 1.96 -1.92
CA ILE A 66 1.83 1.08 -0.93
C ILE A 66 3.25 1.56 -0.65
N ASP A 67 3.76 1.21 0.52
CA ASP A 67 5.15 1.44 0.88
C ASP A 67 6.04 0.29 0.37
N VAL A 68 7.35 0.53 0.22
CA VAL A 68 8.30 -0.45 -0.35
C VAL A 68 8.45 -1.73 0.48
N ASP A 69 8.00 -1.73 1.72
CA ASP A 69 8.00 -2.89 2.62
C ASP A 69 6.63 -3.59 2.71
N GLU A 70 5.72 -3.27 1.79
CA GLU A 70 4.37 -3.84 1.69
C GLU A 70 4.22 -4.63 0.39
N PHE A 71 3.70 -5.86 0.48
CA PHE A 71 3.56 -6.77 -0.65
C PHE A 71 2.13 -7.29 -0.74
N MET A 72 1.50 -7.09 -1.89
CA MET A 72 0.17 -7.65 -2.17
C MET A 72 0.26 -9.17 -2.31
N ASN A 73 -0.65 -9.87 -1.67
CA ASN A 73 -0.82 -11.31 -1.76
C ASN A 73 -2.26 -11.61 -2.14
N VAL A 74 -2.52 -11.74 -3.45
CA VAL A 74 -3.81 -12.16 -3.99
C VAL A 74 -3.94 -13.67 -3.83
N ARG A 75 -5.04 -14.12 -3.25
CA ARG A 75 -5.29 -15.49 -2.81
C ARG A 75 -6.47 -16.15 -3.53
N CYS A 76 -7.02 -15.51 -4.53
CA CYS A 76 -8.09 -16.05 -5.38
C CYS A 76 -7.61 -16.20 -6.82
N GLY A 77 -8.27 -17.07 -7.57
CA GLY A 77 -7.93 -17.37 -8.97
C GLY A 77 -6.46 -17.77 -9.14
N ASN A 78 -5.80 -17.21 -10.13
CA ASN A 78 -4.37 -17.40 -10.42
C ASN A 78 -3.47 -16.36 -9.72
N GLY A 79 -3.99 -15.61 -8.76
CA GLY A 79 -3.23 -14.63 -7.99
C GLY A 79 -3.06 -13.28 -8.69
N THR A 80 -3.98 -12.91 -9.57
CA THR A 80 -3.95 -11.61 -10.26
C THR A 80 -4.90 -10.60 -9.62
N VAL A 81 -4.57 -9.33 -9.74
CA VAL A 81 -5.41 -8.22 -9.26
C VAL A 81 -6.75 -8.19 -10.00
N GLN A 82 -6.76 -8.53 -11.29
CA GLN A 82 -7.96 -8.61 -12.12
C GLN A 82 -8.94 -9.66 -11.59
N GLU A 83 -8.45 -10.84 -11.19
CA GLU A 83 -9.29 -11.89 -10.60
C GLU A 83 -9.83 -11.49 -9.24
N PHE A 84 -9.04 -10.77 -8.44
CA PHE A 84 -9.52 -10.21 -7.19
C PHE A 84 -10.63 -9.17 -7.44
N ILE A 85 -10.44 -8.23 -8.37
CA ILE A 85 -11.46 -7.24 -8.74
C ILE A 85 -12.75 -7.92 -9.22
N ALA A 86 -12.62 -8.98 -10.02
CA ALA A 86 -13.76 -9.76 -10.48
C ALA A 86 -14.51 -10.48 -9.35
N ALA A 87 -13.79 -10.85 -8.27
CA ALA A 87 -14.40 -11.46 -7.08
C ALA A 87 -15.10 -10.46 -6.15
N VAL A 88 -14.86 -9.14 -6.33
CA VAL A 88 -15.47 -8.07 -5.53
C VAL A 88 -16.09 -6.99 -6.45
N PRO A 89 -16.99 -7.33 -7.36
CA PRO A 89 -17.42 -6.48 -8.49
C PRO A 89 -18.08 -5.17 -8.05
N ASP A 90 -18.68 -5.15 -6.89
CA ASP A 90 -19.38 -3.97 -6.36
C ASP A 90 -18.45 -2.97 -5.66
N ALA A 91 -17.23 -3.38 -5.30
CA ALA A 91 -16.30 -2.51 -4.59
C ALA A 91 -15.67 -1.48 -5.54
N THR A 92 -15.71 -0.22 -5.17
CA THR A 92 -14.93 0.86 -5.78
C THR A 92 -13.67 1.17 -4.96
N ASN A 93 -13.65 0.73 -3.70
CA ASN A 93 -12.54 0.89 -2.78
C ASN A 93 -12.32 -0.42 -2.02
N VAL A 94 -11.09 -0.83 -1.88
CA VAL A 94 -10.71 -2.03 -1.13
C VAL A 94 -9.72 -1.66 -0.04
N ALA A 95 -10.12 -1.86 1.21
CA ALA A 95 -9.24 -1.74 2.36
C ALA A 95 -8.40 -3.01 2.49
N MET A 96 -7.16 -2.95 2.04
CA MET A 96 -6.18 -4.03 2.14
C MET A 96 -5.56 -4.03 3.53
N THR A 97 -6.00 -4.93 4.39
CA THR A 97 -5.51 -4.98 5.77
C THR A 97 -4.11 -5.55 5.84
N TRP A 98 -3.24 -4.93 6.65
CA TRP A 98 -1.90 -5.42 6.91
C TRP A 98 -1.91 -6.77 7.61
N ARG A 99 -1.04 -7.65 7.16
CA ARG A 99 -0.55 -8.80 7.88
C ARG A 99 0.89 -8.54 8.27
N LEU A 100 1.16 -8.25 9.54
CA LEU A 100 2.51 -7.92 9.99
C LEU A 100 3.39 -9.16 9.99
N PHE A 101 4.56 -9.05 9.35
CA PHE A 101 5.60 -10.05 9.35
C PHE A 101 6.68 -9.69 10.36
N GLY A 102 7.12 -10.69 11.12
CA GLY A 102 8.16 -10.56 12.14
C GLY A 102 9.56 -10.80 11.60
N HIS A 103 10.55 -10.66 12.46
CA HIS A 103 11.97 -10.79 12.10
C HIS A 103 12.45 -12.25 11.92
N ASN A 104 11.63 -13.23 12.25
CA ASN A 104 11.95 -14.66 12.09
C ASN A 104 13.31 -15.11 12.68
N GLY A 105 13.78 -14.45 13.76
CA GLY A 105 15.10 -14.71 14.34
C GLY A 105 16.29 -14.07 13.58
N VAL A 106 16.04 -13.43 12.43
CA VAL A 106 17.10 -12.79 11.63
C VAL A 106 17.59 -11.53 12.32
N THR A 107 18.88 -11.49 12.66
CA THR A 107 19.49 -10.36 13.36
C THR A 107 20.31 -9.45 12.45
N LYS A 108 20.93 -10.01 11.42
CA LYS A 108 21.82 -9.28 10.49
C LYS A 108 21.12 -8.96 9.17
N LEU A 109 21.60 -7.94 8.49
CA LEU A 109 21.26 -7.72 7.09
C LEU A 109 21.91 -8.82 6.26
N SER A 110 21.18 -9.33 5.26
CA SER A 110 21.68 -10.22 4.21
C SER A 110 21.19 -9.73 2.85
N ASP A 111 21.87 -10.14 1.81
CA ASP A 111 21.54 -9.84 0.41
C ASP A 111 20.54 -10.88 -0.14
N GLU A 112 19.41 -11.02 0.54
CA GLU A 112 18.32 -11.91 0.17
C GLU A 112 17.01 -11.13 0.10
N PHE A 113 16.05 -11.59 -0.70
CA PHE A 113 14.76 -10.93 -0.78
C PHE A 113 14.03 -10.93 0.57
N VAL A 114 13.44 -9.80 0.91
CA VAL A 114 12.67 -9.61 2.15
C VAL A 114 11.60 -10.69 2.33
N ILE A 115 10.91 -11.05 1.26
CA ILE A 115 9.82 -12.04 1.28
C ILE A 115 10.31 -13.47 1.54
N ASP A 116 11.57 -13.77 1.25
CA ASP A 116 12.16 -15.09 1.46
C ASP A 116 12.73 -15.25 2.87
N GLN A 117 13.23 -14.15 3.45
CA GLN A 117 13.80 -14.17 4.81
C GLN A 117 12.75 -14.12 5.90
N PHE A 118 11.72 -13.29 5.74
CA PHE A 118 10.75 -12.96 6.80
C PHE A 118 9.40 -13.64 6.55
N VAL A 119 9.32 -14.93 6.80
CA VAL A 119 8.16 -15.77 6.46
C VAL A 119 7.16 -15.96 7.61
N THR A 120 7.49 -15.52 8.83
CA THR A 120 6.58 -15.64 9.98
C THR A 120 5.75 -14.37 10.15
N CYS A 121 4.44 -14.52 10.30
CA CYS A 121 3.54 -13.38 10.46
C CYS A 121 2.74 -13.45 11.77
N ALA A 122 2.19 -12.30 12.17
CA ALA A 122 1.28 -12.21 13.29
C ALA A 122 0.05 -13.11 13.10
N PRO A 123 -0.59 -13.60 14.17
CA PRO A 123 -1.85 -14.33 14.08
C PRO A 123 -2.92 -13.53 13.31
N LYS A 124 -3.85 -14.22 12.64
CA LYS A 124 -4.93 -13.59 11.87
C LYS A 124 -5.74 -12.60 12.72
N PHE A 125 -5.97 -12.95 13.97
CA PHE A 125 -6.65 -12.11 14.95
C PHE A 125 -5.68 -11.76 16.08
N CYS A 126 -4.95 -10.66 15.88
CA CYS A 126 -4.00 -10.13 16.83
C CYS A 126 -4.46 -8.73 17.26
N PRO A 127 -5.05 -8.56 18.46
CA PRO A 127 -5.65 -7.29 18.87
C PRO A 127 -4.62 -6.22 19.25
N LYS A 128 -3.37 -6.59 19.41
CA LYS A 128 -2.29 -5.68 19.81
C LYS A 128 -1.00 -5.97 19.03
N PRO A 129 -0.21 -4.95 18.70
CA PRO A 129 -0.52 -3.53 18.86
C PRO A 129 -1.73 -3.11 18.00
N HIS A 130 -2.40 -2.02 18.37
CA HIS A 130 -3.58 -1.53 17.62
C HIS A 130 -3.31 -1.22 16.13
N THR A 131 -2.06 -1.06 15.74
CA THR A 131 -1.63 -0.82 14.36
C THR A 131 -1.61 -2.08 13.50
N VAL A 132 -1.75 -3.27 14.10
CA VAL A 132 -1.64 -4.56 13.38
C VAL A 132 -2.64 -4.69 12.22
N TRP A 133 -3.77 -4.01 12.30
CA TRP A 133 -4.80 -3.98 11.28
C TRP A 133 -4.88 -2.65 10.52
N GLY A 134 -3.77 -1.94 10.40
CA GLY A 134 -3.66 -0.82 9.48
C GLY A 134 -4.02 -1.26 8.06
N VAL A 135 -4.44 -0.31 7.24
CA VAL A 135 -4.82 -0.59 5.85
C VAL A 135 -4.07 0.30 4.89
N LYS A 136 -3.90 -0.20 3.68
CA LYS A 136 -3.74 0.60 2.46
C LYS A 136 -4.99 0.42 1.60
N THR A 137 -5.28 1.38 0.77
CA THR A 137 -6.49 1.33 -0.05
C THR A 137 -6.15 1.24 -1.53
N MET A 138 -6.71 0.23 -2.17
CA MET A 138 -6.85 0.19 -3.63
C MET A 138 -8.20 0.83 -3.98
N PHE A 139 -8.26 1.74 -4.94
CA PHE A 139 -9.50 2.41 -5.28
C PHE A 139 -9.64 2.65 -6.80
N LYS A 140 -10.88 2.61 -7.26
CA LYS A 140 -11.23 2.88 -8.66
C LYS A 140 -11.14 4.38 -8.94
N ASN A 141 -10.46 4.74 -10.02
CA ASN A 141 -10.24 6.13 -10.41
C ASN A 141 -11.45 6.68 -11.18
N ILE A 142 -12.52 6.97 -10.45
CA ILE A 142 -13.78 7.51 -10.99
C ILE A 142 -13.93 9.02 -10.75
N GLY A 143 -12.85 9.70 -10.36
CA GLY A 143 -12.89 11.13 -10.04
C GLY A 143 -13.54 11.47 -8.70
N ALA A 144 -13.72 10.47 -7.82
CA ALA A 144 -14.44 10.65 -6.56
C ALA A 144 -13.63 11.35 -5.46
N TYR A 145 -12.31 11.50 -5.62
CA TYR A 145 -11.44 11.99 -4.57
C TYR A 145 -10.48 13.06 -5.07
N GLU A 146 -10.36 14.14 -4.31
CA GLU A 146 -9.40 15.22 -4.61
C GLU A 146 -7.98 14.92 -4.11
N LYS A 147 -7.81 13.94 -3.23
CA LYS A 147 -6.53 13.72 -2.55
C LYS A 147 -6.23 12.24 -2.35
N ILE A 148 -4.98 11.85 -2.62
CA ILE A 148 -4.41 10.58 -2.17
C ILE A 148 -3.62 10.84 -0.88
N SER A 149 -3.85 10.03 0.16
CA SER A 149 -3.09 10.06 1.40
C SER A 149 -2.50 8.70 1.71
N CYS A 150 -1.61 8.64 2.70
CA CYS A 150 -0.79 7.47 3.02
C CYS A 150 -1.59 6.15 3.14
N HIS A 151 -2.82 6.19 3.65
CA HIS A 151 -3.63 5.00 3.91
C HIS A 151 -4.85 4.88 3.01
N ARG A 152 -5.39 6.01 2.55
CA ARG A 152 -6.64 6.03 1.79
C ARG A 152 -6.77 7.31 0.95
N PRO A 153 -7.59 7.29 -0.11
CA PRO A 153 -8.01 8.52 -0.75
C PRO A 153 -8.90 9.33 0.21
N ASN A 154 -8.83 10.65 0.11
CA ASN A 154 -9.55 11.58 0.98
C ASN A 154 -10.22 12.68 0.17
N LYS A 155 -11.06 13.47 0.84
CA LYS A 155 -11.87 14.52 0.24
C LYS A 155 -12.78 13.95 -0.85
N LEU A 156 -13.66 13.07 -0.42
CA LEU A 156 -14.72 12.52 -1.27
C LEU A 156 -15.64 13.66 -1.73
N ASP A 157 -15.87 13.76 -3.01
CA ASP A 157 -16.88 14.64 -3.60
C ASP A 157 -18.29 14.11 -3.26
N GLU A 158 -19.16 14.98 -2.77
CA GLU A 158 -20.54 14.66 -2.37
C GLU A 158 -21.36 13.99 -3.50
N ALA A 159 -21.08 14.32 -4.75
CA ALA A 159 -21.72 13.71 -5.92
C ALA A 159 -21.44 12.20 -6.08
N PHE A 160 -20.43 11.70 -5.37
CA PHE A 160 -20.01 10.30 -5.39
C PHE A 160 -20.35 9.51 -4.12
N GLU A 161 -20.92 10.13 -3.07
CA GLU A 161 -21.22 9.44 -1.81
C GLU A 161 -21.99 8.12 -1.99
N ASN A 162 -22.99 8.11 -2.86
CA ASN A 162 -23.80 6.93 -3.15
C ASN A 162 -23.18 5.95 -4.18
N LYS A 163 -22.06 6.35 -4.80
CA LYS A 163 -21.35 5.54 -5.81
C LYS A 163 -20.16 4.81 -5.23
N VAL A 164 -19.63 5.30 -4.11
CA VAL A 164 -18.45 4.73 -3.46
C VAL A 164 -18.86 3.59 -2.54
N LYS A 165 -18.32 2.39 -2.81
CA LYS A 165 -18.54 1.18 -2.01
C LYS A 165 -17.19 0.63 -1.54
N TRP A 166 -17.07 0.38 -0.25
CA TRP A 166 -15.86 -0.15 0.35
C TRP A 166 -15.99 -1.64 0.65
N GLY A 167 -15.05 -2.42 0.17
CA GLY A 167 -14.84 -3.81 0.56
C GLY A 167 -13.56 -3.99 1.37
N ASN A 168 -13.42 -5.13 2.04
CA ASN A 168 -12.17 -5.58 2.62
C ASN A 168 -11.52 -6.69 1.77
N GLY A 169 -10.35 -7.19 2.21
CA GLY A 169 -9.63 -8.27 1.52
C GLY A 169 -10.36 -9.63 1.50
N SER A 170 -11.53 -9.77 2.10
CA SER A 170 -12.42 -10.94 1.98
C SER A 170 -13.68 -10.63 1.17
N GLY A 171 -13.79 -9.45 0.55
CA GLY A 171 -14.97 -9.02 -0.19
C GLY A 171 -16.15 -8.55 0.66
N LYS A 172 -16.00 -8.47 2.00
CA LYS A 172 -17.05 -8.00 2.88
C LYS A 172 -17.23 -6.50 2.75
N ASP A 173 -18.48 -6.05 2.61
CA ASP A 173 -18.83 -4.62 2.61
C ASP A 173 -18.50 -3.99 3.98
N MET A 174 -17.77 -2.89 3.93
CA MET A 174 -17.42 -2.07 5.08
C MET A 174 -17.68 -0.58 4.84
N THR A 175 -18.51 -0.24 3.88
CA THR A 175 -18.82 1.15 3.49
C THR A 175 -19.25 1.98 4.68
N LYS A 176 -20.14 1.48 5.52
CA LYS A 176 -20.62 2.18 6.73
C LYS A 176 -19.52 2.37 7.79
N ASP A 177 -18.57 1.45 7.86
CA ASP A 177 -17.51 1.46 8.86
C ASP A 177 -16.42 2.50 8.55
N VAL A 178 -16.15 2.73 7.26
CA VAL A 178 -15.04 3.58 6.80
C VAL A 178 -15.47 4.87 6.11
N ALA A 179 -16.76 5.10 5.93
CA ALA A 179 -17.28 6.25 5.18
C ALA A 179 -16.74 7.58 5.70
N LYS A 180 -16.65 7.76 7.01
CA LYS A 180 -16.22 9.02 7.64
C LYS A 180 -14.74 9.06 7.98
N ASN A 181 -14.17 7.94 8.44
CA ASN A 181 -12.81 7.88 8.94
C ASN A 181 -12.31 6.42 8.94
N GLY A 182 -11.01 6.24 8.95
CA GLY A 182 -10.45 4.94 9.26
C GLY A 182 -9.23 4.61 8.38
N TRP A 183 -8.12 4.34 9.05
CA TRP A 183 -6.89 3.84 8.45
C TRP A 183 -6.56 2.43 8.93
N ARG A 184 -7.49 1.81 9.66
CA ARG A 184 -7.36 0.44 10.18
C ARG A 184 -8.69 -0.29 10.23
N SER A 185 -8.63 -1.59 10.07
CA SER A 185 -9.74 -2.50 10.31
C SER A 185 -9.99 -2.73 11.80
N SER A 186 -11.10 -3.35 12.11
CA SER A 186 -11.48 -3.85 13.43
C SER A 186 -11.67 -5.36 13.38
N LYS A 187 -11.90 -6.00 14.54
CA LYS A 187 -12.22 -7.43 14.60
C LYS A 187 -13.45 -7.80 13.76
N ASN A 188 -14.38 -6.85 13.56
CA ASN A 188 -15.65 -7.11 12.87
C ASN A 188 -15.54 -6.98 11.33
N ASN A 189 -14.54 -6.24 10.84
CA ASN A 189 -14.40 -5.95 9.41
C ASN A 189 -13.02 -6.28 8.84
N VAL A 190 -12.11 -6.90 9.61
CA VAL A 190 -10.85 -7.43 9.10
C VAL A 190 -11.10 -8.59 8.14
N GLY A 191 -10.37 -8.63 7.03
CA GLY A 191 -10.49 -9.69 6.04
C GLY A 191 -9.23 -9.89 5.20
N TYR A 192 -8.85 -11.16 4.96
CA TYR A 192 -7.64 -11.59 4.26
C TYR A 192 -7.88 -12.71 3.26
N ASP A 193 -9.14 -13.14 3.05
CA ASP A 193 -9.39 -14.43 2.41
C ASP A 193 -9.08 -14.41 0.90
N LEU A 194 -9.32 -13.28 0.23
CA LEU A 194 -9.07 -13.09 -1.20
C LEU A 194 -7.82 -12.23 -1.47
N LEU A 195 -7.53 -11.26 -0.57
CA LEU A 195 -6.40 -10.36 -0.69
C LEU A 195 -5.86 -10.01 0.69
N GLN A 196 -4.55 -10.13 0.86
CA GLN A 196 -3.80 -9.78 2.05
C GLN A 196 -2.68 -8.82 1.67
N LEU A 197 -2.39 -7.81 2.49
CA LEU A 197 -1.23 -6.95 2.34
C LEU A 197 -0.16 -7.36 3.37
N ASN A 198 0.90 -8.01 2.91
CA ASN A 198 2.01 -8.42 3.75
C ASN A 198 2.88 -7.22 4.08
N HIS A 199 3.04 -6.89 5.36
CA HIS A 199 3.80 -5.73 5.79
C HIS A 199 5.03 -6.17 6.60
N HIS A 200 6.21 -5.92 6.03
CA HIS A 200 7.52 -6.29 6.59
C HIS A 200 8.17 -5.10 7.31
N ALA A 201 7.43 -4.44 8.20
CA ALA A 201 7.84 -3.20 8.87
C ALA A 201 9.11 -3.31 9.71
N LEU A 202 9.36 -4.48 10.31
CA LEU A 202 10.47 -4.68 11.24
C LEU A 202 11.74 -5.21 10.54
N ARG A 203 11.59 -6.23 9.70
CA ARG A 203 12.70 -6.95 9.05
C ARG A 203 13.73 -7.46 10.07
N SER A 204 15.04 -7.45 9.75
CA SER A 204 16.10 -7.86 10.69
C SER A 204 16.27 -6.88 11.86
N ALA A 205 16.91 -7.32 12.96
CA ALA A 205 17.23 -6.42 14.07
C ALA A 205 18.11 -5.24 13.62
N ALA A 206 19.06 -5.48 12.71
CA ALA A 206 19.90 -4.42 12.13
C ALA A 206 19.05 -3.41 11.34
N SER A 207 18.12 -3.86 10.49
CA SER A 207 17.20 -2.98 9.77
C SER A 207 16.33 -2.16 10.70
N PHE A 208 15.85 -2.77 11.79
CA PHE A 208 15.05 -2.07 12.80
C PHE A 208 15.85 -0.96 13.48
N LEU A 209 17.12 -1.19 13.84
CA LEU A 209 17.98 -0.19 14.44
C LEU A 209 18.21 1.01 13.51
N ILE A 210 18.47 0.77 12.23
CA ILE A 210 18.61 1.82 11.21
C ILE A 210 17.30 2.63 11.11
N LYS A 211 16.16 1.96 11.04
CA LYS A 211 14.84 2.62 10.99
C LYS A 211 14.59 3.50 12.22
N ARG A 212 14.96 3.01 13.41
CA ARG A 212 14.86 3.75 14.67
C ARG A 212 15.74 5.00 14.71
N GLN A 213 16.98 4.94 14.19
CA GLN A 213 17.87 6.09 14.09
C GLN A 213 17.29 7.22 13.22
N ARG A 214 16.46 6.89 12.22
CA ARG A 214 15.75 7.86 11.39
C ARG A 214 14.51 8.47 12.07
N GLY A 215 14.26 8.22 13.36
CA GLY A 215 13.16 8.81 14.14
C GLY A 215 11.77 8.20 13.88
N ARG A 216 11.72 6.94 13.48
CA ARG A 216 10.46 6.23 13.20
C ARG A 216 10.33 4.94 14.02
#